data_29c37b55c7cbe55a0757759f80a77245
#
_entry.id   29c37b55c7cbe55a0757759f80a77245
#
_cell.length_a   1.000
_cell.length_b   1.000
_cell.length_c   1.000
_cell.angle_alpha   90.00
_cell.angle_beta   90.00
_cell.angle_gamma   90.00
#
_symmetry.space_group_name_H-M   'P 1'
#
loop_
_entity.id
_entity.type
_entity.pdbx_description
1 polymer ?
#
loop_
_entity_poly.entity_id
_entity_poly.type
_entity_poly.pdbx_seq_one_letter_code
_entity_poly.pdbx_strand_id
1 'polypeptide(L)'
;MKFKEMNLPNKLTTIRMICVPVVILLFILHMLYMVFDIPTDVAIINQEKSFLTLDQILIFILFVGASITDYIDGHLARKNNIVSDYGKMMDPLADKLLVNTTMIGLAGFGFFNHSQMGKFSNVITIVLTVVVLLVVFRDFFVDSLRMQSVKNGVVVPASRFGKYKTATLMPGIACLLIGSAHVVIFGIGAVLLFLGGVFAIIGGIQYYLSIMPTLEK
;
A
#
# COMPACT_ATOMS: atom_id res chain seq x y z
N MET A 1 -5.40 -27.62 -0.38
CA MET A 1 -6.52 -27.17 -1.23
C MET A 1 -5.95 -26.84 -2.60
N LYS A 2 -6.42 -27.48 -3.67
CA LYS A 2 -5.88 -27.23 -5.03
C LYS A 2 -6.48 -25.91 -5.56
N PHE A 3 -5.68 -25.07 -6.23
CA PHE A 3 -6.10 -23.77 -6.75
C PHE A 3 -7.38 -23.85 -7.63
N LYS A 4 -7.57 -24.95 -8.37
CA LYS A 4 -8.76 -25.17 -9.21
C LYS A 4 -10.06 -25.29 -8.41
N GLU A 5 -9.99 -25.79 -7.17
CA GLU A 5 -11.14 -26.07 -6.29
C GLU A 5 -11.53 -24.89 -5.39
N MET A 6 -10.74 -23.80 -5.43
CA MET A 6 -11.00 -22.59 -4.65
C MET A 6 -12.17 -21.78 -5.25
N ASN A 7 -12.97 -21.18 -4.38
CA ASN A 7 -13.98 -20.19 -4.76
C ASN A 7 -13.32 -18.94 -5.38
N LEU A 8 -14.04 -18.22 -6.23
CA LEU A 8 -13.52 -17.06 -6.94
C LEU A 8 -12.82 -16.03 -6.00
N PRO A 9 -13.41 -15.61 -4.87
CA PRO A 9 -12.75 -14.71 -3.92
C PRO A 9 -11.40 -15.25 -3.45
N ASN A 10 -11.33 -16.51 -3.03
CA ASN A 10 -10.07 -17.13 -2.55
C ASN A 10 -8.99 -17.19 -3.65
N LYS A 11 -9.38 -17.39 -4.91
CA LYS A 11 -8.43 -17.34 -6.05
C LYS A 11 -7.83 -15.96 -6.20
N LEU A 12 -8.65 -14.92 -6.08
CA LEU A 12 -8.21 -13.53 -6.25
C LEU A 12 -7.30 -13.09 -5.09
N THR A 13 -7.61 -13.51 -3.86
CA THR A 13 -6.70 -13.32 -2.71
C THR A 13 -5.36 -14.02 -2.94
N THR A 14 -5.37 -15.25 -3.45
CA THR A 14 -4.13 -15.98 -3.75
C THR A 14 -3.32 -15.29 -4.84
N ILE A 15 -3.97 -14.79 -5.90
CA ILE A 15 -3.31 -14.03 -6.96
C ILE A 15 -2.67 -12.75 -6.37
N ARG A 16 -3.37 -12.03 -5.49
CA ARG A 16 -2.83 -10.85 -4.81
C ARG A 16 -1.61 -11.19 -3.96
N MET A 17 -1.61 -12.31 -3.25
CA MET A 17 -0.44 -12.80 -2.51
C MET A 17 0.75 -13.08 -3.44
N ILE A 18 0.51 -13.58 -4.66
CA ILE A 18 1.55 -13.80 -5.66
C ILE A 18 2.03 -12.45 -6.26
N CYS A 19 1.18 -11.46 -6.37
CA CYS A 19 1.58 -10.12 -6.84
C CYS A 19 2.61 -9.46 -5.91
N VAL A 20 2.59 -9.71 -4.61
CA VAL A 20 3.53 -9.11 -3.65
C VAL A 20 5.00 -9.42 -3.99
N PRO A 21 5.44 -10.69 -4.12
CA PRO A 21 6.81 -11.00 -4.51
C PRO A 21 7.17 -10.50 -5.92
N VAL A 22 6.20 -10.44 -6.84
CA VAL A 22 6.43 -9.87 -8.18
C VAL A 22 6.71 -8.37 -8.08
N VAL A 23 5.96 -7.64 -7.27
CA VAL A 23 6.20 -6.20 -7.01
C VAL A 23 7.56 -5.98 -6.36
N ILE A 24 7.97 -6.83 -5.40
CA ILE A 24 9.31 -6.77 -4.80
C ILE A 24 10.39 -6.96 -5.87
N LEU A 25 10.23 -7.96 -6.73
CA LEU A 25 11.18 -8.25 -7.81
C LEU A 25 11.30 -7.07 -8.77
N LEU A 26 10.19 -6.42 -9.14
CA LEU A 26 10.20 -5.24 -10.01
C LEU A 26 10.88 -4.05 -9.35
N PHE A 27 10.71 -3.82 -8.04
CA PHE A 27 11.44 -2.80 -7.31
C PHE A 27 12.95 -3.09 -7.27
N ILE A 28 13.35 -4.35 -7.06
CA ILE A 28 14.76 -4.76 -7.11
C ILE A 28 15.33 -4.52 -8.52
N LEU A 29 14.57 -4.86 -9.55
CA LEU A 29 14.97 -4.63 -10.94
C LEU A 29 15.16 -3.13 -11.22
N HIS A 30 14.23 -2.29 -10.76
CA HIS A 30 14.34 -0.83 -10.83
C HIS A 30 15.63 -0.33 -10.16
N MET A 31 15.93 -0.81 -8.96
CA MET A 31 17.18 -0.47 -8.26
C MET A 31 18.42 -0.89 -9.04
N LEU A 32 18.42 -2.10 -9.63
CA LEU A 32 19.55 -2.59 -10.43
C LEU A 32 19.79 -1.68 -11.65
N TYR A 33 18.75 -1.23 -12.33
CA TYR A 33 18.88 -0.28 -13.44
C TYR A 33 19.52 1.04 -12.98
N MET A 34 19.12 1.54 -11.81
CA MET A 34 19.68 2.78 -11.25
C MET A 34 21.16 2.62 -10.82
N VAL A 35 21.53 1.48 -10.22
CA VAL A 35 22.88 1.22 -9.70
C VAL A 35 23.89 0.96 -10.81
N PHE A 36 23.49 0.26 -11.87
CA PHE A 36 24.39 -0.14 -12.97
C PHE A 36 24.33 0.81 -14.16
N ASP A 37 23.63 1.95 -14.07
CA ASP A 37 23.41 2.91 -15.17
C ASP A 37 23.00 2.22 -16.48
N ILE A 38 22.18 1.17 -16.37
CA ILE A 38 21.69 0.44 -17.54
C ILE A 38 20.73 1.36 -18.29
N PRO A 39 21.00 1.69 -19.57
CA PRO A 39 20.11 2.55 -20.33
C PRO A 39 18.74 1.90 -20.43
N THR A 40 17.75 2.48 -19.76
CA THR A 40 16.37 2.06 -19.86
C THR A 40 15.76 2.71 -21.10
N ASP A 41 16.12 2.22 -22.29
CA ASP A 41 15.62 2.72 -23.58
C ASP A 41 14.11 2.54 -23.78
N VAL A 42 13.41 2.13 -22.73
CA VAL A 42 11.96 1.95 -22.68
C VAL A 42 11.29 3.07 -21.89
N ALA A 43 11.83 4.29 -21.97
CA ALA A 43 11.12 5.47 -21.48
C ALA A 43 9.91 5.74 -22.38
N ILE A 44 8.73 5.28 -21.99
CA ILE A 44 7.49 5.43 -22.77
C ILE A 44 7.07 6.89 -22.91
N ILE A 45 7.51 7.77 -21.99
CA ILE A 45 7.26 9.21 -22.03
C ILE A 45 8.61 9.91 -21.85
N ASN A 46 9.19 10.36 -22.96
CA ASN A 46 10.41 11.15 -22.96
C ASN A 46 10.05 12.64 -23.15
N GLN A 47 9.80 13.33 -22.02
CA GLN A 47 9.94 14.79 -21.98
C GLN A 47 11.26 15.10 -21.30
N GLU A 48 11.98 16.12 -21.72
CA GLU A 48 13.38 16.46 -21.34
C GLU A 48 13.74 16.39 -19.84
N LYS A 49 12.79 16.14 -18.96
CA LYS A 49 12.95 16.06 -17.48
C LYS A 49 12.07 15.02 -16.77
N SER A 50 11.38 14.16 -17.51
CA SER A 50 10.42 13.20 -16.93
C SER A 50 10.60 11.83 -17.56
N PHE A 51 10.98 10.83 -16.76
CA PHE A 51 11.20 9.47 -17.22
C PHE A 51 10.22 8.53 -16.51
N LEU A 52 9.37 7.85 -17.26
CA LEU A 52 8.57 6.75 -16.76
C LEU A 52 9.12 5.45 -17.33
N THR A 53 9.59 4.56 -16.48
CA THR A 53 10.17 3.28 -16.87
C THR A 53 9.12 2.18 -16.96
N LEU A 54 9.39 1.11 -17.72
CA LEU A 54 8.45 0.01 -17.90
C LEU A 54 8.10 -0.67 -16.57
N ASP A 55 9.09 -0.86 -15.71
CA ASP A 55 8.93 -1.46 -14.39
C ASP A 55 8.00 -0.63 -13.50
N GLN A 56 8.08 0.71 -13.53
CA GLN A 56 7.16 1.60 -12.82
C GLN A 56 5.71 1.41 -13.29
N ILE A 57 5.50 1.32 -14.60
CA ILE A 57 4.17 1.07 -15.18
C ILE A 57 3.66 -0.31 -14.77
N LEU A 58 4.51 -1.33 -14.80
CA LEU A 58 4.12 -2.68 -14.38
C LEU A 58 3.74 -2.73 -12.89
N ILE A 59 4.52 -2.09 -12.01
CA ILE A 59 4.18 -1.98 -10.58
C ILE A 59 2.84 -1.25 -10.40
N PHE A 60 2.64 -0.14 -11.13
CA PHE A 60 1.38 0.61 -11.09
C PHE A 60 0.18 -0.24 -11.51
N ILE A 61 0.29 -0.96 -12.64
CA ILE A 61 -0.80 -1.83 -13.13
C ILE A 61 -1.09 -2.96 -12.14
N LEU A 62 -0.06 -3.60 -11.59
CA LEU A 62 -0.22 -4.66 -10.59
C LEU A 62 -0.86 -4.12 -9.31
N PHE A 63 -0.41 -2.97 -8.80
CA PHE A 63 -0.95 -2.36 -7.58
C PHE A 63 -2.41 -1.94 -7.75
N VAL A 64 -2.72 -1.20 -8.81
CA VAL A 64 -4.09 -0.73 -9.08
C VAL A 64 -5.01 -1.89 -9.42
N GLY A 65 -4.57 -2.84 -10.25
CA GLY A 65 -5.34 -4.03 -10.60
C GLY A 65 -5.67 -4.88 -9.38
N ALA A 66 -4.69 -5.13 -8.50
CA ALA A 66 -4.90 -5.87 -7.26
C ALA A 66 -5.83 -5.12 -6.29
N SER A 67 -5.72 -3.78 -6.20
CA SER A 67 -6.58 -2.94 -5.36
C SER A 67 -8.04 -2.92 -5.84
N ILE A 68 -8.26 -2.85 -7.15
CA ILE A 68 -9.60 -2.90 -7.76
C ILE A 68 -10.22 -4.29 -7.54
N THR A 69 -9.44 -5.36 -7.75
CA THR A 69 -9.91 -6.73 -7.53
C THR A 69 -10.35 -6.95 -6.09
N ASP A 70 -9.60 -6.45 -5.10
CA ASP A 70 -9.97 -6.53 -3.67
C ASP A 70 -11.33 -5.88 -3.39
N TYR A 71 -11.55 -4.69 -3.95
CA TYR A 71 -12.82 -4.00 -3.78
C TYR A 71 -14.00 -4.80 -4.37
N ILE A 72 -13.82 -5.36 -5.56
CA ILE A 72 -14.85 -6.16 -6.24
C ILE A 72 -15.13 -7.45 -5.48
N ASP A 73 -14.09 -8.15 -5.04
CA ASP A 73 -14.21 -9.43 -4.32
C ASP A 73 -14.88 -9.28 -2.96
N GLY A 74 -14.47 -8.27 -2.20
CA GLY A 74 -15.09 -7.97 -0.92
C GLY A 74 -16.57 -7.62 -1.06
N HIS A 75 -16.98 -7.00 -2.16
CA HIS A 75 -18.39 -6.73 -2.48
C HIS A 75 -19.14 -8.01 -2.87
N LEU A 76 -18.55 -8.82 -3.74
CA LEU A 76 -19.16 -10.05 -4.26
C LEU A 76 -19.31 -11.13 -3.19
N ALA A 77 -18.28 -11.31 -2.35
CA ALA A 77 -18.30 -12.28 -1.25
C ALA A 77 -19.39 -11.95 -0.23
N ARG A 78 -19.57 -10.68 0.11
CA ARG A 78 -20.65 -10.21 1.01
C ARG A 78 -22.03 -10.41 0.41
N LYS A 79 -22.20 -10.15 -0.89
CA LYS A 79 -23.48 -10.31 -1.60
C LYS A 79 -23.92 -11.77 -1.70
N ASN A 80 -22.99 -12.68 -1.88
CA ASN A 80 -23.28 -14.10 -2.11
C ASN A 80 -23.19 -14.97 -0.85
N ASN A 81 -22.86 -14.40 0.34
CA ASN A 81 -22.63 -15.14 1.59
C ASN A 81 -21.59 -16.26 1.48
N ILE A 82 -20.66 -16.17 0.52
CA ILE A 82 -19.60 -17.15 0.30
C ILE A 82 -18.34 -16.67 1.02
N VAL A 83 -18.37 -16.78 2.34
CA VAL A 83 -17.21 -16.39 3.18
C VAL A 83 -16.53 -17.66 3.67
N SER A 84 -15.33 -17.95 3.13
CA SER A 84 -14.51 -19.08 3.59
C SER A 84 -13.60 -18.66 4.76
N ASP A 85 -13.23 -19.61 5.62
CA ASP A 85 -12.30 -19.32 6.72
C ASP A 85 -10.90 -18.95 6.20
N TYR A 86 -10.49 -19.51 5.06
CA TYR A 86 -9.28 -19.12 4.34
C TYR A 86 -9.32 -17.64 3.94
N GLY A 87 -10.40 -17.20 3.29
CA GLY A 87 -10.57 -15.77 2.89
C GLY A 87 -10.56 -14.84 4.10
N LYS A 88 -11.29 -15.14 5.17
CA LYS A 88 -11.31 -14.32 6.40
C LYS A 88 -9.91 -14.05 6.96
N MET A 89 -9.01 -15.01 6.87
CA MET A 89 -7.64 -14.91 7.38
C MET A 89 -6.71 -14.26 6.36
N MET A 90 -6.80 -14.63 5.07
CA MET A 90 -5.84 -14.25 4.05
C MET A 90 -6.12 -12.90 3.39
N ASP A 91 -7.39 -12.48 3.25
CA ASP A 91 -7.73 -11.20 2.62
C ASP A 91 -7.12 -10.00 3.35
N PRO A 92 -7.26 -9.85 4.70
CA PRO A 92 -6.65 -8.73 5.41
C PRO A 92 -5.10 -8.76 5.37
N LEU A 93 -4.51 -9.95 5.27
CA LEU A 93 -3.07 -10.11 5.18
C LEU A 93 -2.56 -9.70 3.80
N ALA A 94 -3.20 -10.18 2.73
CA ALA A 94 -2.81 -9.89 1.34
C ALA A 94 -2.88 -8.40 1.02
N ASP A 95 -3.97 -7.71 1.46
CA ASP A 95 -4.14 -6.27 1.28
C ASP A 95 -3.02 -5.48 1.96
N LYS A 96 -2.73 -5.76 3.22
CA LYS A 96 -1.67 -5.08 3.97
C LYS A 96 -0.28 -5.35 3.41
N LEU A 97 0.01 -6.59 3.02
CA LEU A 97 1.30 -6.93 2.42
C LEU A 97 1.52 -6.16 1.13
N LEU A 98 0.52 -6.08 0.25
CA LEU A 98 0.64 -5.34 -1.00
C LEU A 98 0.88 -3.84 -0.75
N VAL A 99 0.05 -3.21 0.08
CA VAL A 99 0.13 -1.77 0.37
C VAL A 99 1.45 -1.42 1.07
N ASN A 100 1.81 -2.16 2.13
CA ASN A 100 3.04 -1.89 2.89
C ASN A 100 4.29 -2.16 2.06
N THR A 101 4.33 -3.24 1.27
CA THR A 101 5.45 -3.53 0.37
C THR A 101 5.62 -2.43 -0.66
N THR A 102 4.52 -1.95 -1.26
CA THR A 102 4.61 -0.89 -2.26
C THR A 102 5.06 0.43 -1.64
N MET A 103 4.58 0.80 -0.43
CA MET A 103 5.04 2.00 0.28
C MET A 103 6.52 1.93 0.64
N ILE A 104 6.99 0.78 1.13
CA ILE A 104 8.42 0.57 1.44
C ILE A 104 9.26 0.65 0.17
N GLY A 105 8.78 0.06 -0.93
CA GLY A 105 9.43 0.17 -2.24
C GLY A 105 9.54 1.61 -2.72
N LEU A 106 8.46 2.40 -2.65
CA LEU A 106 8.47 3.83 -2.99
C LEU A 106 9.50 4.61 -2.17
N ALA A 107 9.59 4.33 -0.87
CA ALA A 107 10.53 5.01 0.04
C ALA A 107 11.99 4.58 -0.20
N GLY A 108 12.22 3.28 -0.48
CA GLY A 108 13.57 2.71 -0.58
C GLY A 108 14.23 2.90 -1.93
N PHE A 109 13.48 3.02 -3.01
CA PHE A 109 14.00 2.98 -4.38
C PHE A 109 13.90 4.30 -5.15
N GLY A 110 13.87 5.43 -4.46
CA GLY A 110 14.03 6.75 -5.06
C GLY A 110 12.78 7.39 -5.66
N PHE A 111 11.60 6.75 -5.55
CA PHE A 111 10.34 7.27 -6.11
C PHE A 111 9.86 8.57 -5.46
N PHE A 112 10.39 8.93 -4.30
CA PHE A 112 10.09 10.19 -3.63
C PHE A 112 10.98 11.34 -4.08
N ASN A 113 11.94 11.09 -4.98
CA ASN A 113 12.80 12.11 -5.54
C ASN A 113 12.29 12.55 -6.92
N HIS A 114 12.04 13.84 -7.09
CA HIS A 114 11.59 14.41 -8.36
C HIS A 114 12.53 15.51 -8.82
N SER A 115 13.12 15.35 -10.01
CA SER A 115 14.16 16.23 -10.56
C SER A 115 13.75 17.70 -10.65
N GLN A 116 12.47 17.98 -10.92
CA GLN A 116 11.94 19.35 -11.04
C GLN A 116 11.79 20.08 -9.69
N MET A 117 11.87 19.36 -8.55
CA MET A 117 11.71 19.95 -7.21
C MET A 117 13.02 20.47 -6.60
N GLY A 118 14.17 20.24 -7.24
CA GLY A 118 15.47 20.75 -6.79
C GLY A 118 15.77 20.37 -5.34
N LYS A 119 16.24 21.34 -4.53
CA LYS A 119 16.57 21.12 -3.11
C LYS A 119 15.39 20.65 -2.24
N PHE A 120 14.15 21.02 -2.59
CA PHE A 120 12.96 20.57 -1.86
C PHE A 120 12.69 19.08 -2.04
N SER A 121 13.18 18.45 -3.09
CA SER A 121 13.03 17.02 -3.31
C SER A 121 13.56 16.19 -2.14
N ASN A 122 14.73 16.51 -1.61
CA ASN A 122 15.30 15.80 -0.46
C ASN A 122 14.44 15.94 0.81
N VAL A 123 13.89 17.13 1.06
CA VAL A 123 12.99 17.35 2.21
C VAL A 123 11.71 16.53 2.06
N ILE A 124 11.10 16.54 0.89
CA ILE A 124 9.91 15.76 0.58
C ILE A 124 10.20 14.27 0.74
N THR A 125 11.32 13.79 0.21
CA THR A 125 11.75 12.38 0.36
C THR A 125 11.84 11.98 1.82
N ILE A 126 12.51 12.78 2.66
CA ILE A 126 12.64 12.50 4.10
C ILE A 126 11.25 12.47 4.76
N VAL A 127 10.42 13.48 4.51
CA VAL A 127 9.07 13.57 5.10
C VAL A 127 8.21 12.38 4.71
N LEU A 128 8.16 12.04 3.41
CA LEU A 128 7.35 10.92 2.94
C LEU A 128 7.88 9.57 3.44
N THR A 129 9.21 9.40 3.54
CA THR A 129 9.81 8.20 4.13
C THR A 129 9.43 8.03 5.59
N VAL A 130 9.49 9.12 6.38
CA VAL A 130 9.03 9.08 7.78
C VAL A 130 7.54 8.76 7.87
N VAL A 131 6.71 9.32 7.00
CA VAL A 131 5.27 8.99 6.94
C VAL A 131 5.06 7.51 6.65
N VAL A 132 5.78 6.92 5.68
CA VAL A 132 5.70 5.48 5.38
C VAL A 132 6.07 4.65 6.60
N LEU A 133 7.18 4.94 7.27
CA LEU A 133 7.61 4.22 8.47
C LEU A 133 6.56 4.28 9.57
N LEU A 134 5.97 5.46 9.81
CA LEU A 134 4.91 5.63 10.81
C LEU A 134 3.64 4.85 10.46
N VAL A 135 3.24 4.84 9.19
CA VAL A 135 2.06 4.08 8.72
C VAL A 135 2.28 2.59 8.89
N VAL A 136 3.43 2.07 8.47
CA VAL A 136 3.79 0.65 8.60
C VAL A 136 3.85 0.24 10.07
N PHE A 137 4.55 1.01 10.90
CA PHE A 137 4.61 0.77 12.36
C PHE A 137 3.22 0.74 12.98
N ARG A 138 2.40 1.74 12.67
CA ARG A 138 1.01 1.83 13.16
C ARG A 138 0.18 0.62 12.75
N ASP A 139 0.35 0.12 11.53
CA ASP A 139 -0.43 -1.02 11.05
C ASP A 139 -0.10 -2.28 11.83
N PHE A 140 1.17 -2.57 12.07
CA PHE A 140 1.58 -3.67 12.93
C PHE A 140 1.10 -3.50 14.38
N PHE A 141 1.21 -2.28 14.92
CA PHE A 141 0.79 -1.97 16.28
C PHE A 141 -0.71 -2.21 16.46
N VAL A 142 -1.54 -1.67 15.57
CA VAL A 142 -3.01 -1.85 15.66
C VAL A 142 -3.42 -3.30 15.45
N ASP A 143 -2.70 -4.06 14.59
CA ASP A 143 -2.98 -5.49 14.43
C ASP A 143 -2.67 -6.28 15.68
N SER A 144 -1.54 -6.00 16.32
CA SER A 144 -1.17 -6.63 17.59
C SER A 144 -2.24 -6.38 18.66
N LEU A 145 -2.71 -5.13 18.78
CA LEU A 145 -3.79 -4.77 19.70
C LEU A 145 -5.11 -5.48 19.36
N ARG A 146 -5.43 -5.59 18.07
CA ARG A 146 -6.63 -6.29 17.60
C ARG A 146 -6.57 -7.78 17.94
N MET A 147 -5.43 -8.43 17.75
CA MET A 147 -5.25 -9.83 18.11
C MET A 147 -5.40 -10.04 19.63
N GLN A 148 -4.87 -9.12 20.44
CA GLN A 148 -5.00 -9.18 21.90
C GLN A 148 -6.45 -9.00 22.35
N SER A 149 -7.18 -8.04 21.77
CA SER A 149 -8.60 -7.80 22.11
C SER A 149 -9.47 -9.01 21.80
N VAL A 150 -9.25 -9.65 20.64
CA VAL A 150 -10.02 -10.84 20.25
C VAL A 150 -9.77 -12.00 21.22
N LYS A 151 -8.52 -12.18 21.72
CA LYS A 151 -8.22 -13.18 22.75
C LYS A 151 -9.00 -12.93 24.05
N ASN A 152 -9.21 -11.65 24.39
CA ASN A 152 -9.97 -11.25 25.58
C ASN A 152 -11.49 -11.21 25.33
N GLY A 153 -11.97 -11.72 24.18
CA GLY A 153 -13.39 -11.76 23.82
C GLY A 153 -14.00 -10.40 23.44
N VAL A 154 -13.17 -9.37 23.24
CA VAL A 154 -13.61 -8.01 22.91
C VAL A 154 -13.36 -7.73 21.43
N VAL A 155 -14.42 -7.39 20.68
CA VAL A 155 -14.34 -7.00 19.28
C VAL A 155 -14.52 -5.49 19.18
N VAL A 156 -13.43 -4.75 18.88
CA VAL A 156 -13.49 -3.31 18.67
C VAL A 156 -13.73 -3.02 17.19
N PRO A 157 -14.78 -2.25 16.84
CA PRO A 157 -15.09 -1.91 15.47
C PRO A 157 -14.01 -1.01 14.84
N ALA A 158 -13.88 -1.08 13.50
CA ALA A 158 -12.95 -0.24 12.76
C ALA A 158 -13.31 1.25 12.90
N SER A 159 -12.31 2.10 13.17
CA SER A 159 -12.50 3.54 13.28
C SER A 159 -12.81 4.18 11.92
N ARG A 160 -13.52 5.32 11.91
CA ARG A 160 -13.77 6.11 10.68
C ARG A 160 -12.46 6.58 10.05
N PHE A 161 -11.45 6.92 10.84
CA PHE A 161 -10.12 7.33 10.36
C PHE A 161 -9.37 6.20 9.64
N GLY A 162 -9.62 4.93 10.00
CA GLY A 162 -9.10 3.80 9.24
C GLY A 162 -9.61 3.75 7.79
N LYS A 163 -10.86 4.15 7.55
CA LYS A 163 -11.43 4.26 6.20
C LYS A 163 -10.81 5.42 5.42
N TYR A 164 -10.66 6.60 6.05
CA TYR A 164 -10.02 7.77 5.43
C TYR A 164 -8.55 7.50 5.10
N LYS A 165 -7.82 6.80 5.99
CA LYS A 165 -6.46 6.33 5.71
C LYS A 165 -6.39 5.58 4.38
N THR A 166 -7.20 4.54 4.20
CA THR A 166 -7.16 3.71 2.99
C THR A 166 -7.59 4.51 1.76
N ALA A 167 -8.64 5.35 1.88
CA ALA A 167 -9.14 6.18 0.79
C ALA A 167 -8.14 7.23 0.29
N THR A 168 -7.19 7.66 1.13
CA THR A 168 -6.13 8.62 0.76
C THR A 168 -4.83 7.93 0.38
N LEU A 169 -4.43 6.85 1.08
CA LEU A 169 -3.18 6.15 0.81
C LEU A 169 -3.19 5.44 -0.54
N MET A 170 -4.26 4.72 -0.90
CA MET A 170 -4.29 3.97 -2.16
C MET A 170 -4.11 4.87 -3.39
N PRO A 171 -4.90 5.95 -3.60
CA PRO A 171 -4.66 6.85 -4.72
C PRO A 171 -3.34 7.62 -4.58
N GLY A 172 -2.87 7.92 -3.36
CA GLY A 172 -1.57 8.54 -3.12
C GLY A 172 -0.42 7.67 -3.61
N ILE A 173 -0.42 6.38 -3.29
CA ILE A 173 0.57 5.39 -3.77
C ILE A 173 0.50 5.28 -5.29
N ALA A 174 -0.71 5.15 -5.86
CA ALA A 174 -0.88 5.06 -7.31
C ALA A 174 -0.31 6.29 -8.04
N CYS A 175 -0.58 7.50 -7.54
CA CYS A 175 0.00 8.73 -8.10
C CYS A 175 1.53 8.77 -7.98
N LEU A 176 2.10 8.31 -6.87
CA LEU A 176 3.56 8.33 -6.67
C LEU A 176 4.28 7.30 -7.56
N LEU A 177 3.66 6.15 -7.86
CA LEU A 177 4.22 5.15 -8.77
C LEU A 177 4.44 5.70 -10.19
N ILE A 178 3.56 6.59 -10.65
CA ILE A 178 3.67 7.27 -11.94
C ILE A 178 4.10 8.75 -11.81
N GLY A 179 4.48 9.16 -10.60
CA GLY A 179 4.81 10.54 -10.28
C GLY A 179 6.03 11.08 -11.05
N SER A 180 6.95 10.20 -11.45
CA SER A 180 8.10 10.55 -12.29
C SER A 180 7.68 11.14 -13.65
N ALA A 181 6.49 10.85 -14.14
CA ALA A 181 5.97 11.38 -15.41
C ALA A 181 5.64 12.88 -15.34
N HIS A 182 5.14 13.38 -14.21
CA HIS A 182 4.76 14.79 -14.10
C HIS A 182 4.74 15.27 -12.65
N VAL A 183 5.33 16.46 -12.40
CA VAL A 183 5.46 17.06 -11.06
C VAL A 183 4.11 17.26 -10.34
N VAL A 184 3.04 17.55 -11.06
CA VAL A 184 1.71 17.71 -10.46
C VAL A 184 1.17 16.38 -9.94
N ILE A 185 1.35 15.29 -10.69
CA ILE A 185 0.94 13.94 -10.27
C ILE A 185 1.73 13.53 -9.02
N PHE A 186 3.04 13.78 -9.02
CA PHE A 186 3.89 13.57 -7.86
C PHE A 186 3.40 14.37 -6.65
N GLY A 187 3.12 15.66 -6.83
CA GLY A 187 2.63 16.54 -5.77
C GLY A 187 1.29 16.08 -5.17
N ILE A 188 0.35 15.69 -6.01
CA ILE A 188 -0.94 15.11 -5.57
C ILE A 188 -0.68 13.83 -4.76
N GLY A 189 0.17 12.93 -5.26
CA GLY A 189 0.53 11.69 -4.58
C GLY A 189 1.17 11.94 -3.23
N ALA A 190 2.10 12.90 -3.14
CA ALA A 190 2.79 13.28 -1.90
C ALA A 190 1.81 13.83 -0.85
N VAL A 191 0.89 14.72 -1.25
CA VAL A 191 -0.13 15.27 -0.35
C VAL A 191 -1.08 14.17 0.14
N LEU A 192 -1.54 13.29 -0.74
CA LEU A 192 -2.45 12.21 -0.38
C LEU A 192 -1.77 11.19 0.55
N LEU A 193 -0.50 10.84 0.30
CA LEU A 193 0.28 9.97 1.18
C LEU A 193 0.45 10.59 2.57
N PHE A 194 0.80 11.88 2.62
CA PHE A 194 0.94 12.62 3.87
C PHE A 194 -0.37 12.64 4.67
N LEU A 195 -1.50 13.01 4.04
CA LEU A 195 -2.82 13.01 4.68
C LEU A 195 -3.21 11.61 5.16
N GLY A 196 -2.93 10.58 4.37
CA GLY A 196 -3.13 9.19 4.75
C GLY A 196 -2.34 8.80 6.00
N GLY A 197 -1.11 9.27 6.12
CA GLY A 197 -0.28 9.13 7.32
C GLY A 197 -0.88 9.79 8.54
N VAL A 198 -1.38 11.03 8.41
CA VAL A 198 -2.07 11.74 9.50
C VAL A 198 -3.31 10.95 9.96
N PHE A 199 -4.16 10.50 9.03
CA PHE A 199 -5.33 9.70 9.37
C PHE A 199 -4.95 8.34 9.98
N ALA A 200 -3.82 7.75 9.55
CA ALA A 200 -3.31 6.52 10.14
C ALA A 200 -2.97 6.71 11.62
N ILE A 201 -2.23 7.77 11.96
CA ILE A 201 -1.81 8.06 13.33
C ILE A 201 -3.03 8.35 14.22
N ILE A 202 -3.91 9.26 13.79
CA ILE A 202 -5.14 9.61 14.54
C ILE A 202 -5.98 8.35 14.78
N GLY A 203 -6.22 7.54 13.75
CA GLY A 203 -6.97 6.30 13.86
C GLY A 203 -6.28 5.24 14.74
N GLY A 204 -4.94 5.22 14.80
CA GLY A 204 -4.16 4.37 15.69
C GLY A 204 -4.32 4.75 17.15
N ILE A 205 -4.19 6.05 17.46
CA ILE A 205 -4.39 6.59 18.83
C ILE A 205 -5.81 6.32 19.30
N GLN A 206 -6.80 6.63 18.45
CA GLN A 206 -8.20 6.38 18.80
C GLN A 206 -8.47 4.90 19.09
N TYR A 207 -7.89 4.00 18.29
CA TYR A 207 -8.03 2.56 18.49
C TYR A 207 -7.39 2.11 19.81
N TYR A 208 -6.19 2.60 20.11
CA TYR A 208 -5.48 2.33 21.36
C TYR A 208 -6.30 2.76 22.59
N LEU A 209 -6.79 4.00 22.59
CA LEU A 209 -7.61 4.53 23.68
C LEU A 209 -8.93 3.75 23.88
N SER A 210 -9.49 3.19 22.80
CA SER A 210 -10.71 2.38 22.87
C SER A 210 -10.48 0.99 23.46
N ILE A 211 -9.25 0.46 23.39
CA ILE A 211 -8.90 -0.87 23.90
C ILE A 211 -8.37 -0.84 25.33
N MET A 212 -7.67 0.22 25.71
CA MET A 212 -7.04 0.33 27.05
C MET A 212 -7.97 -0.08 28.21
N PRO A 213 -9.23 0.38 28.30
CA PRO A 213 -10.13 0.01 29.40
C PRO A 213 -10.47 -1.50 29.43
N THR A 214 -10.23 -2.21 28.35
CA THR A 214 -10.53 -3.66 28.23
C THR A 214 -9.32 -4.54 28.50
N LEU A 215 -8.12 -3.98 28.49
CA LEU A 215 -6.87 -4.69 28.80
C LEU A 215 -6.51 -4.62 30.29
N GLU A 216 -7.08 -3.64 31.03
CA GLU A 216 -6.88 -3.44 32.46
C GLU A 216 -7.83 -4.27 33.33
N LYS A 217 -8.75 -5.02 32.73
CA LYS A 217 -9.66 -5.97 33.38
C LYS A 217 -9.15 -7.39 33.22
#